data_c1509b65e31985316d8d4e2fb5c5b2b9
#
_entry.id   c1509b65e31985316d8d4e2fb5c5b2b9
#
_cell.length_a   1.000
_cell.length_b   1.000
_cell.length_c   1.000
_cell.angle_alpha   90.00
_cell.angle_beta   90.00
_cell.angle_gamma   90.00
#
_symmetry.space_group_name_H-M   'P 1'
#
loop_
_entity.id
_entity.type
_entity.pdbx_description
1 polymer ?
#
loop_
_entity_poly.entity_id
_entity_poly.type
_entity_poly.pdbx_seq_one_letter_code
_entity_poly.pdbx_strand_id
1 'polypeptide(L)'
;MLFNSIPFLFFFPFVVLVYFLIPKNWRWVWLLAASYYFYMCWNPLYAFILLGSTVITYVGGLLMSRADNAFSKKMIFGITAVLSIGLLVFFKYGSFIVDNVVSFLNILHIRIIRPEFDLLLPVGISFYTFRSISYLMDVYRGDVEAEKSFGRVALYVSFFLQLAAGPIERAKNMLPQIHNPQPFEYERVKNGLLLMLWGLFQKLVIADRCAMLVNHVFADYEAYRGFQILTAILFFAVQIYCDFAGYSDMAIGASMVLGFSPKQNFNKPYFATSIQDFWRRWHISLSSWFRDYLYIPLGGNRKGQFRKYLNVLIVFLVSGLWHGAAWNYIIWGALHGIYQIIGALTLPFREKAHSFLKINTETFSFRLYQQLMTFCLVCIAWVFFRAPTASDGVNILWNMVREWNPWIFTDNSLFNLGLEAKNFRVAIFSIAVLFIVDLFRNDDKMRLRNLLSQQGIIFRWVVYFAVLFFIIIFGIYGPAYDASSFIYAGF
;
A
#
# COMPACT_ATOMS: atom_id res chain seq x y z
N MET A 1 12.37 11.76 -4.95
CA MET A 1 13.35 11.06 -4.06
C MET A 1 12.66 9.84 -3.47
N LEU A 2 13.31 8.64 -3.44
CA LEU A 2 12.77 7.41 -2.85
C LEU A 2 13.53 7.06 -1.56
N PHE A 3 12.89 6.33 -0.63
CA PHE A 3 13.50 6.00 0.68
C PHE A 3 14.70 5.05 0.59
N ASN A 4 14.78 4.27 -0.48
CA ASN A 4 15.90 3.37 -0.78
C ASN A 4 16.96 4.00 -1.69
N SER A 5 16.96 5.33 -1.87
CA SER A 5 17.89 6.06 -2.72
C SER A 5 19.05 6.69 -1.92
N ILE A 6 20.21 6.81 -2.56
CA ILE A 6 21.39 7.51 -1.98
C ILE A 6 21.05 8.96 -1.56
N PRO A 7 20.32 9.77 -2.35
CA PRO A 7 19.92 11.11 -1.91
C PRO A 7 19.11 11.10 -0.61
N PHE A 8 18.24 10.10 -0.38
CA PHE A 8 17.49 10.01 0.87
C PHE A 8 18.38 9.65 2.06
N LEU A 9 19.42 8.86 1.86
CA LEU A 9 20.38 8.48 2.89
C LEU A 9 21.11 9.70 3.48
N PHE A 10 21.32 10.77 2.69
CA PHE A 10 21.89 12.03 3.17
C PHE A 10 20.80 13.03 3.63
N PHE A 11 19.70 13.09 2.89
CA PHE A 11 18.61 14.02 3.19
C PHE A 11 17.97 13.74 4.56
N PHE A 12 17.64 12.49 4.86
CA PHE A 12 16.92 12.16 6.07
C PHE A 12 17.71 12.45 7.36
N PRO A 13 18.99 12.04 7.52
CA PRO A 13 19.80 12.43 8.68
C PRO A 13 19.94 13.95 8.84
N PHE A 14 20.10 14.68 7.73
CA PHE A 14 20.15 16.14 7.76
C PHE A 14 18.82 16.74 8.28
N VAL A 15 17.69 16.25 7.78
CA VAL A 15 16.37 16.69 8.26
C VAL A 15 16.20 16.40 9.76
N VAL A 16 16.61 15.21 10.24
CA VAL A 16 16.53 14.81 11.65
C VAL A 16 17.40 15.68 12.51
N LEU A 17 18.64 15.92 12.08
CA LEU A 17 19.59 16.76 12.84
C LEU A 17 19.02 18.18 13.06
N VAL A 18 18.63 18.84 11.98
CA VAL A 18 18.07 20.19 12.06
C VAL A 18 16.77 20.20 12.87
N TYR A 19 15.90 19.20 12.70
CA TYR A 19 14.63 19.09 13.43
C TYR A 19 14.81 19.08 14.95
N PHE A 20 15.82 18.41 15.47
CA PHE A 20 16.07 18.38 16.93
C PHE A 20 16.90 19.56 17.43
N LEU A 21 17.66 20.24 16.56
CA LEU A 21 18.42 21.44 16.92
C LEU A 21 17.55 22.69 17.03
N ILE A 22 16.50 22.81 16.23
CA ILE A 22 15.63 24.00 16.24
C ILE A 22 14.59 23.95 17.36
N PRO A 23 14.10 25.13 17.84
CA PRO A 23 13.04 25.22 18.83
C PRO A 23 11.77 24.48 18.38
N LYS A 24 11.04 23.88 19.33
CA LYS A 24 9.84 23.07 19.05
C LYS A 24 8.80 23.79 18.20
N ASN A 25 8.62 25.09 18.40
CA ASN A 25 7.62 25.91 17.68
C ASN A 25 7.91 26.04 16.18
N TRP A 26 9.16 25.85 15.74
CA TRP A 26 9.58 25.95 14.34
C TRP A 26 9.72 24.61 13.64
N ARG A 27 9.62 23.51 14.36
CA ARG A 27 9.80 22.15 13.81
C ARG A 27 8.83 21.82 12.69
N TRP A 28 7.58 22.23 12.81
CA TRP A 28 6.58 22.01 11.77
C TRP A 28 6.91 22.81 10.50
N VAL A 29 7.46 24.01 10.60
CA VAL A 29 7.91 24.82 9.46
C VAL A 29 9.05 24.13 8.73
N TRP A 30 10.02 23.60 9.49
CA TRP A 30 11.13 22.84 8.91
C TRP A 30 10.65 21.59 8.19
N LEU A 31 9.75 20.81 8.79
CA LEU A 31 9.18 19.63 8.16
C LEU A 31 8.36 19.96 6.92
N LEU A 32 7.66 21.10 6.89
CA LEU A 32 6.95 21.58 5.72
C LEU A 32 7.93 21.91 4.57
N ALA A 33 8.99 22.63 4.86
CA ALA A 33 10.03 22.93 3.89
C ALA A 33 10.68 21.65 3.34
N ALA A 34 11.05 20.73 4.23
CA ALA A 34 11.59 19.42 3.86
C ALA A 34 10.62 18.59 3.00
N SER A 35 9.32 18.65 3.30
CA SER A 35 8.28 17.91 2.53
C SER A 35 8.14 18.45 1.11
N TYR A 36 8.10 19.75 0.95
CA TYR A 36 8.03 20.36 -0.38
C TYR A 36 9.33 20.15 -1.17
N TYR A 37 10.50 20.28 -0.54
CA TYR A 37 11.78 19.96 -1.19
C TYR A 37 11.82 18.50 -1.65
N PHE A 38 11.46 17.55 -0.78
CA PHE A 38 11.39 16.14 -1.12
C PHE A 38 10.48 15.88 -2.32
N TYR A 39 9.34 16.55 -2.38
CA TYR A 39 8.37 16.40 -3.46
C TYR A 39 8.86 17.00 -4.77
N MET A 40 9.46 18.20 -4.72
CA MET A 40 10.04 18.87 -5.89
C MET A 40 11.21 18.10 -6.53
N CYS A 41 11.85 17.18 -5.79
CA CYS A 41 12.87 16.31 -6.37
C CYS A 41 12.34 15.37 -7.47
N TRP A 42 11.04 15.13 -7.57
CA TRP A 42 10.44 14.43 -8.71
C TRP A 42 10.15 15.37 -9.86
N ASN A 43 9.36 16.40 -9.62
CA ASN A 43 9.06 17.46 -10.57
C ASN A 43 8.59 18.70 -9.79
N PRO A 44 9.28 19.85 -9.93
CA PRO A 44 8.89 21.08 -9.23
C PRO A 44 7.46 21.55 -9.52
N LEU A 45 6.93 21.30 -10.73
CA LEU A 45 5.57 21.70 -11.12
C LEU A 45 4.50 20.95 -10.29
N TYR A 46 4.79 19.75 -9.82
CA TYR A 46 3.84 19.00 -8.98
C TYR A 46 3.58 19.68 -7.63
N ALA A 47 4.52 20.50 -7.16
CA ALA A 47 4.33 21.29 -5.94
C ALA A 47 3.14 22.25 -6.04
N PHE A 48 2.85 22.80 -7.22
CA PHE A 48 1.68 23.66 -7.43
C PHE A 48 0.37 22.86 -7.33
N ILE A 49 0.33 21.63 -7.83
CA ILE A 49 -0.85 20.76 -7.73
C ILE A 49 -1.11 20.37 -6.26
N LEU A 50 -0.04 20.00 -5.55
CA LEU A 50 -0.09 19.72 -4.12
C LEU A 50 -0.54 20.94 -3.31
N LEU A 51 -0.04 22.14 -3.66
CA LEU A 51 -0.46 23.39 -3.05
C LEU A 51 -1.93 23.68 -3.34
N GLY A 52 -2.39 23.53 -4.58
CA GLY A 52 -3.79 23.68 -4.97
C GLY A 52 -4.73 22.75 -4.17
N SER A 53 -4.37 21.48 -4.05
CA SER A 53 -5.09 20.51 -3.19
C SER A 53 -5.12 20.95 -1.73
N THR A 54 -4.00 21.49 -1.22
CA THR A 54 -3.91 22.02 0.14
C THR A 54 -4.83 23.24 0.35
N VAL A 55 -4.86 24.16 -0.61
CA VAL A 55 -5.73 25.34 -0.56
C VAL A 55 -7.21 24.93 -0.52
N ILE A 56 -7.63 24.01 -1.39
CA ILE A 56 -9.00 23.47 -1.39
C ILE A 56 -9.34 22.88 -0.01
N THR A 57 -8.42 22.07 0.54
CA THR A 57 -8.59 21.41 1.83
C THR A 57 -8.72 22.41 2.98
N TYR A 58 -7.83 23.40 3.03
CA TYR A 58 -7.80 24.43 4.08
C TYR A 58 -9.02 25.34 4.03
N VAL A 59 -9.30 25.91 2.86
CA VAL A 59 -10.44 26.82 2.66
C VAL A 59 -11.75 26.10 2.92
N GLY A 60 -11.90 24.87 2.41
CA GLY A 60 -13.07 24.02 2.69
C GLY A 60 -13.28 23.78 4.18
N GLY A 61 -12.21 23.43 4.90
CA GLY A 61 -12.27 23.24 6.35
C GLY A 61 -12.72 24.52 7.11
N LEU A 62 -12.11 25.66 6.77
CA LEU A 62 -12.46 26.94 7.39
C LEU A 62 -13.89 27.39 7.08
N LEU A 63 -14.33 27.26 5.83
CA LEU A 63 -15.70 27.62 5.44
C LEU A 63 -16.73 26.74 6.14
N MET A 64 -16.47 25.42 6.27
CA MET A 64 -17.35 24.52 7.01
C MET A 64 -17.44 24.85 8.49
N SER A 65 -16.33 25.31 9.10
CA SER A 65 -16.34 25.70 10.53
C SER A 65 -17.08 27.01 10.81
N ARG A 66 -17.26 27.85 9.78
CA ARG A 66 -18.00 29.12 9.84
C ARG A 66 -19.44 29.03 9.34
N ALA A 67 -19.85 27.86 8.85
CA ALA A 67 -21.17 27.68 8.28
C ALA A 67 -22.25 27.68 9.37
N ASP A 68 -23.26 28.58 9.26
CA ASP A 68 -24.31 28.78 10.26
C ASP A 68 -25.34 27.64 10.27
N ASN A 69 -25.45 26.88 9.19
CA ASN A 69 -26.47 25.84 9.08
C ASN A 69 -25.92 24.56 8.41
N ALA A 70 -26.64 23.44 8.66
CA ALA A 70 -26.26 22.12 8.16
C ALA A 70 -26.25 22.02 6.62
N PHE A 71 -27.14 22.77 5.94
CA PHE A 71 -27.22 22.76 4.48
C PHE A 71 -25.98 23.41 3.86
N SER A 72 -25.59 24.62 4.32
CA SER A 72 -24.37 25.31 3.86
C SER A 72 -23.13 24.46 4.12
N LYS A 73 -23.03 23.85 5.31
CA LYS A 73 -21.93 22.95 5.65
C LYS A 73 -21.85 21.76 4.70
N LYS A 74 -22.98 21.13 4.38
CA LYS A 74 -23.05 20.02 3.42
C LYS A 74 -22.68 20.44 2.00
N MET A 75 -23.15 21.61 1.57
CA MET A 75 -22.83 22.17 0.24
C MET A 75 -21.33 22.45 0.10
N ILE A 76 -20.71 23.09 1.09
CA ILE A 76 -19.26 23.37 1.09
C ILE A 76 -18.47 22.06 1.04
N PHE A 77 -18.84 21.07 1.88
CA PHE A 77 -18.23 19.74 1.83
C PHE A 77 -18.36 19.11 0.45
N GLY A 78 -19.54 19.15 -0.17
CA GLY A 78 -19.78 18.60 -1.51
C GLY A 78 -18.90 19.24 -2.57
N ILE A 79 -18.83 20.57 -2.60
CA ILE A 79 -18.00 21.32 -3.57
C ILE A 79 -16.52 20.97 -3.38
N THR A 80 -16.01 21.02 -2.15
CA THR A 80 -14.59 20.77 -1.88
C THR A 80 -14.19 19.31 -2.12
N ALA A 81 -15.08 18.36 -1.84
CA ALA A 81 -14.88 16.95 -2.18
C ALA A 81 -14.85 16.73 -3.69
N VAL A 82 -15.79 17.34 -4.44
CA VAL A 82 -15.81 17.26 -5.92
C VAL A 82 -14.56 17.88 -6.52
N LEU A 83 -14.09 19.02 -6.03
CA LEU A 83 -12.85 19.62 -6.49
C LEU A 83 -11.63 18.73 -6.21
N SER A 84 -11.53 18.15 -5.01
CA SER A 84 -10.43 17.24 -4.64
C SER A 84 -10.44 15.95 -5.45
N ILE A 85 -11.61 15.35 -5.66
CA ILE A 85 -11.77 14.15 -6.50
C ILE A 85 -11.57 14.52 -7.97
N GLY A 86 -12.04 15.69 -8.40
CA GLY A 86 -11.88 16.20 -9.77
C GLY A 86 -10.42 16.31 -10.19
N LEU A 87 -9.55 16.82 -9.30
CA LEU A 87 -8.11 16.83 -9.53
C LEU A 87 -7.56 15.40 -9.73
N LEU A 88 -7.94 14.47 -8.88
CA LEU A 88 -7.53 13.08 -9.00
C LEU A 88 -8.03 12.46 -10.32
N VAL A 89 -9.31 12.69 -10.67
CA VAL A 89 -9.91 12.16 -11.89
C VAL A 89 -9.22 12.73 -13.12
N PHE A 90 -8.96 14.01 -13.15
CA PHE A 90 -8.31 14.68 -14.27
C PHE A 90 -6.91 14.11 -14.55
N PHE A 91 -6.05 14.02 -13.54
CA PHE A 91 -4.68 13.57 -13.73
C PHE A 91 -4.55 12.04 -13.85
N LYS A 92 -5.36 11.26 -13.14
CA LYS A 92 -5.20 9.80 -13.11
C LYS A 92 -6.10 9.06 -14.09
N TYR A 93 -7.34 9.53 -14.26
CA TYR A 93 -8.34 8.78 -15.04
C TYR A 93 -8.67 9.42 -16.39
N GLY A 94 -8.10 10.60 -16.71
CA GLY A 94 -8.41 11.32 -17.92
C GLY A 94 -8.22 10.48 -19.18
N SER A 95 -7.03 9.89 -19.37
CA SER A 95 -6.74 9.02 -20.52
C SER A 95 -7.66 7.79 -20.54
N PHE A 96 -7.87 7.13 -19.40
CA PHE A 96 -8.74 5.96 -19.32
C PHE A 96 -10.20 6.28 -19.69
N ILE A 97 -10.73 7.43 -19.25
CA ILE A 97 -12.08 7.87 -19.62
C ILE A 97 -12.16 8.13 -21.12
N VAL A 98 -11.19 8.87 -21.66
CA VAL A 98 -11.13 9.17 -23.10
C VAL A 98 -11.07 7.88 -23.92
N ASP A 99 -10.20 6.93 -23.58
CA ASP A 99 -10.04 5.66 -24.27
C ASP A 99 -11.33 4.83 -24.28
N ASN A 100 -12.04 4.76 -23.15
CA ASN A 100 -13.31 4.04 -23.06
C ASN A 100 -14.42 4.76 -23.84
N VAL A 101 -14.48 6.10 -23.81
CA VAL A 101 -15.47 6.88 -24.59
C VAL A 101 -15.21 6.71 -26.09
N VAL A 102 -13.96 6.83 -26.55
CA VAL A 102 -13.61 6.61 -27.97
C VAL A 102 -13.94 5.18 -28.40
N SER A 103 -13.62 4.18 -27.58
CA SER A 103 -13.95 2.79 -27.84
C SER A 103 -15.46 2.55 -27.95
N PHE A 104 -16.24 3.13 -27.04
CA PHE A 104 -17.70 3.07 -27.08
C PHE A 104 -18.29 3.73 -28.31
N LEU A 105 -17.80 4.91 -28.71
CA LEU A 105 -18.25 5.62 -29.90
C LEU A 105 -17.89 4.86 -31.19
N ASN A 106 -16.73 4.22 -31.22
CA ASN A 106 -16.33 3.36 -32.33
C ASN A 106 -17.28 2.15 -32.51
N ILE A 107 -17.79 1.55 -31.41
CA ILE A 107 -18.81 0.50 -31.46
C ILE A 107 -20.11 1.02 -32.09
N LEU A 108 -20.43 2.30 -31.86
CA LEU A 108 -21.58 2.98 -32.48
C LEU A 108 -21.29 3.50 -33.92
N HIS A 109 -20.14 3.12 -34.50
CA HIS A 109 -19.66 3.59 -35.79
C HIS A 109 -19.42 5.11 -35.91
N ILE A 110 -19.28 5.80 -34.77
CA ILE A 110 -18.92 7.23 -34.69
C ILE A 110 -17.40 7.31 -34.57
N ARG A 111 -16.72 7.69 -35.66
CA ARG A 111 -15.25 7.85 -35.66
C ARG A 111 -14.87 9.19 -35.06
N ILE A 112 -14.16 9.17 -33.94
CA ILE A 112 -13.56 10.35 -33.29
C ILE A 112 -12.05 10.15 -33.23
N ILE A 113 -11.30 11.18 -33.58
CA ILE A 113 -9.84 11.21 -33.38
C ILE A 113 -9.59 11.28 -31.86
N ARG A 114 -8.82 10.33 -31.34
CA ARG A 114 -8.43 10.35 -29.92
C ARG A 114 -7.69 11.63 -29.59
N PRO A 115 -8.17 12.48 -28.68
CA PRO A 115 -7.41 13.64 -28.23
C PRO A 115 -6.13 13.16 -27.51
N GLU A 116 -5.01 13.82 -27.77
CA GLU A 116 -3.77 13.61 -27.02
C GLU A 116 -3.97 14.07 -25.59
N PHE A 117 -3.90 13.15 -24.64
CA PHE A 117 -4.08 13.38 -23.21
C PHE A 117 -2.88 12.78 -22.49
N ASP A 118 -1.73 13.46 -22.63
CA ASP A 118 -0.48 12.99 -22.03
C ASP A 118 -0.14 13.84 -20.80
N LEU A 119 -0.86 13.60 -19.71
CA LEU A 119 -0.60 14.26 -18.43
C LEU A 119 0.28 13.37 -17.57
N LEU A 120 1.47 13.83 -17.23
CA LEU A 120 2.31 13.18 -16.24
C LEU A 120 1.59 13.12 -14.90
N LEU A 121 1.40 11.89 -14.38
CA LEU A 121 0.72 11.65 -13.12
C LEU A 121 1.57 12.17 -11.94
N PRO A 122 1.06 13.12 -11.13
CA PRO A 122 1.78 13.58 -9.95
C PRO A 122 1.90 12.49 -8.91
N VAL A 123 3.12 12.16 -8.51
CA VAL A 123 3.39 11.11 -7.52
C VAL A 123 2.63 11.39 -6.22
N GLY A 124 1.95 10.37 -5.70
CA GLY A 124 1.20 10.46 -4.44
C GLY A 124 -0.13 11.20 -4.51
N ILE A 125 -0.62 11.62 -5.71
CA ILE A 125 -1.91 12.31 -5.85
C ILE A 125 -3.05 11.53 -5.19
N SER A 126 -3.07 10.22 -5.33
CA SER A 126 -4.07 9.34 -4.71
C SER A 126 -4.01 9.40 -3.17
N PHE A 127 -2.80 9.46 -2.59
CA PHE A 127 -2.59 9.47 -1.13
C PHE A 127 -2.96 10.81 -0.51
N TYR A 128 -2.48 11.93 -1.08
CA TYR A 128 -2.82 13.24 -0.51
C TYR A 128 -4.27 13.63 -0.77
N THR A 129 -4.90 13.18 -1.86
CA THR A 129 -6.35 13.34 -2.06
C THR A 129 -7.14 12.63 -0.96
N PHE A 130 -6.78 11.40 -0.59
CA PHE A 130 -7.43 10.69 0.50
C PHE A 130 -7.25 11.35 1.86
N ARG A 131 -6.08 11.95 2.12
CA ARG A 131 -5.86 12.76 3.32
C ARG A 131 -6.75 14.00 3.32
N SER A 132 -6.81 14.73 2.21
CA SER A 132 -7.65 15.92 2.05
C SER A 132 -9.13 15.58 2.28
N ILE A 133 -9.64 14.52 1.64
CA ILE A 133 -11.02 14.07 1.81
C ILE A 133 -11.29 13.64 3.26
N SER A 134 -10.36 12.91 3.90
CA SER A 134 -10.56 12.51 5.29
C SER A 134 -10.61 13.70 6.23
N TYR A 135 -9.74 14.71 6.06
CA TYR A 135 -9.80 15.95 6.84
C TYR A 135 -11.13 16.69 6.64
N LEU A 136 -11.54 16.90 5.39
CA LEU A 136 -12.80 17.56 5.06
C LEU A 136 -14.01 16.82 5.65
N MET A 137 -14.03 15.49 5.59
CA MET A 137 -15.10 14.67 6.15
C MET A 137 -15.09 14.71 7.69
N ASP A 138 -13.91 14.66 8.32
CA ASP A 138 -13.79 14.72 9.78
C ASP A 138 -14.24 16.09 10.31
N VAL A 139 -13.91 17.20 9.62
CA VAL A 139 -14.40 18.55 9.94
C VAL A 139 -15.93 18.64 9.70
N TYR A 140 -16.44 18.07 8.59
CA TYR A 140 -17.87 18.03 8.31
C TYR A 140 -18.66 17.30 9.41
N ARG A 141 -18.14 16.18 9.92
CA ARG A 141 -18.77 15.39 11.00
C ARG A 141 -18.61 16.04 12.37
N GLY A 142 -17.65 16.95 12.54
CA GLY A 142 -17.30 17.51 13.85
C GLY A 142 -16.32 16.62 14.65
N ASP A 143 -15.71 15.61 14.01
CA ASP A 143 -14.72 14.73 14.63
C ASP A 143 -13.39 15.44 14.87
N VAL A 144 -13.12 16.50 14.10
CA VAL A 144 -11.91 17.35 14.17
C VAL A 144 -12.31 18.81 13.99
N GLU A 145 -11.76 19.70 14.80
CA GLU A 145 -11.87 21.14 14.56
C GLU A 145 -11.05 21.57 13.34
N ALA A 146 -11.55 22.55 12.58
CA ALA A 146 -10.82 23.07 11.44
C ALA A 146 -9.52 23.74 11.89
N GLU A 147 -8.39 23.28 11.36
CA GLU A 147 -7.08 23.85 11.66
C GLU A 147 -6.98 25.28 11.08
N LYS A 148 -6.62 26.23 11.93
CA LYS A 148 -6.54 27.65 11.57
C LYS A 148 -5.23 28.02 10.85
N SER A 149 -4.19 27.20 11.00
CA SER A 149 -2.90 27.42 10.37
C SER A 149 -2.84 26.75 9.00
N PHE A 150 -2.75 27.55 7.94
CA PHE A 150 -2.53 27.03 6.59
C PHE A 150 -1.30 26.12 6.49
N GLY A 151 -0.18 26.54 7.11
CA GLY A 151 1.06 25.77 7.04
C GLY A 151 0.98 24.41 7.73
N ARG A 152 0.19 24.27 8.81
CA ARG A 152 -0.01 22.97 9.46
C ARG A 152 -0.89 22.04 8.63
N VAL A 153 -1.93 22.57 7.96
CA VAL A 153 -2.71 21.80 6.99
C VAL A 153 -1.83 21.40 5.81
N ALA A 154 -0.97 22.33 5.31
CA ALA A 154 -0.01 22.04 4.27
C ALA A 154 0.95 20.91 4.67
N LEU A 155 1.50 20.95 5.88
CA LEU A 155 2.35 19.86 6.39
C LEU A 155 1.57 18.55 6.50
N TYR A 156 0.34 18.57 7.03
CA TYR A 156 -0.49 17.38 7.12
C TYR A 156 -0.72 16.74 5.75
N VAL A 157 -1.05 17.52 4.72
CA VAL A 157 -1.30 17.02 3.37
C VAL A 157 -0.01 16.53 2.70
N SER A 158 1.10 17.27 2.86
CA SER A 158 2.36 17.07 2.13
C SER A 158 3.42 16.26 2.86
N PHE A 159 3.18 15.76 4.07
CA PHE A 159 4.21 15.13 4.90
C PHE A 159 4.98 14.04 4.15
N PHE A 160 6.25 14.29 3.86
CA PHE A 160 7.06 13.53 2.91
C PHE A 160 7.21 12.05 3.25
N LEU A 161 7.22 11.69 4.55
CA LEU A 161 7.34 10.29 4.98
C LEU A 161 6.10 9.45 4.65
N GLN A 162 5.00 10.09 4.30
CA GLN A 162 3.74 9.39 4.02
C GLN A 162 3.16 9.74 2.64
N LEU A 163 3.81 10.65 1.91
CA LEU A 163 3.26 11.24 0.69
C LEU A 163 3.18 10.22 -0.46
N ALA A 164 4.23 9.40 -0.64
CA ALA A 164 4.35 8.50 -1.78
C ALA A 164 3.68 7.12 -1.55
N ALA A 165 3.86 6.51 -0.37
CA ALA A 165 3.34 5.17 -0.07
C ALA A 165 3.33 4.83 1.44
N GLY A 166 3.42 5.81 2.30
CA GLY A 166 3.26 5.60 3.74
C GLY A 166 1.80 5.29 4.14
N PRO A 167 1.54 4.96 5.41
CA PRO A 167 0.18 4.80 5.89
C PRO A 167 -0.66 6.06 5.67
N ILE A 168 -1.93 5.90 5.23
CA ILE A 168 -2.87 7.00 5.06
C ILE A 168 -3.34 7.47 6.44
N GLU A 169 -2.63 8.47 6.98
CA GLU A 169 -2.91 9.01 8.31
C GLU A 169 -4.10 9.96 8.32
N ARG A 170 -4.87 9.93 9.41
CA ARG A 170 -6.00 10.81 9.65
C ARG A 170 -5.56 12.11 10.32
N ALA A 171 -6.25 13.21 10.03
CA ALA A 171 -6.06 14.50 10.69
C ALA A 171 -6.17 14.39 12.20
N LYS A 172 -7.14 13.64 12.69
CA LYS A 172 -7.37 13.34 14.10
C LYS A 172 -6.14 12.77 14.82
N ASN A 173 -5.31 11.99 14.11
CA ASN A 173 -4.10 11.40 14.67
C ASN A 173 -2.87 12.29 14.47
N MET A 174 -2.74 12.94 13.32
CA MET A 174 -1.51 13.61 12.92
C MET A 174 -1.45 15.08 13.40
N LEU A 175 -2.54 15.86 13.32
CA LEU A 175 -2.52 17.26 13.73
C LEU A 175 -2.13 17.47 15.20
N PRO A 176 -2.62 16.68 16.18
CA PRO A 176 -2.15 16.78 17.56
C PRO A 176 -0.64 16.55 17.71
N GLN A 177 -0.05 15.67 16.91
CA GLN A 177 1.39 15.40 16.94
C GLN A 177 2.22 16.53 16.29
N ILE A 178 1.67 17.21 15.28
CA ILE A 178 2.28 18.41 14.70
C ILE A 178 2.26 19.58 15.71
N HIS A 179 1.18 19.71 16.49
CA HIS A 179 1.06 20.73 17.52
C HIS A 179 2.00 20.48 18.72
N ASN A 180 2.20 19.22 19.08
CA ASN A 180 2.95 18.80 20.25
C ASN A 180 4.15 17.92 19.86
N PRO A 181 5.21 18.48 19.23
CA PRO A 181 6.34 17.71 18.76
C PRO A 181 7.12 17.11 19.94
N GLN A 182 7.38 15.80 19.85
CA GLN A 182 8.06 15.03 20.88
C GLN A 182 9.56 15.41 20.98
N PRO A 183 10.16 15.32 22.17
CA PRO A 183 11.60 15.48 22.35
C PRO A 183 12.37 14.31 21.73
N PHE A 184 13.69 14.46 21.60
CA PHE A 184 14.56 13.35 21.26
C PHE A 184 14.50 12.28 22.35
N GLU A 185 14.33 11.03 21.92
CA GLU A 185 14.33 9.86 22.80
C GLU A 185 15.08 8.72 22.13
N TYR A 186 16.17 8.29 22.75
CA TYR A 186 17.09 7.31 22.16
C TYR A 186 16.39 5.99 21.77
N GLU A 187 15.58 5.43 22.66
CA GLU A 187 14.91 4.14 22.40
C GLU A 187 13.93 4.22 21.22
N ARG A 188 13.18 5.31 21.09
CA ARG A 188 12.29 5.55 19.98
C ARG A 188 13.06 5.69 18.65
N VAL A 189 14.14 6.47 18.67
CA VAL A 189 15.00 6.68 17.49
C VAL A 189 15.64 5.37 17.05
N LYS A 190 16.26 4.63 17.99
CA LYS A 190 16.83 3.30 17.73
C LYS A 190 15.80 2.35 17.13
N ASN A 191 14.61 2.25 17.73
CA ASN A 191 13.53 1.39 17.25
C ASN A 191 13.02 1.81 15.87
N GLY A 192 12.98 3.11 15.57
CA GLY A 192 12.64 3.63 14.25
C GLY A 192 13.68 3.22 13.20
N LEU A 193 14.97 3.38 13.51
CA LEU A 193 16.05 2.98 12.60
C LEU A 193 16.09 1.46 12.35
N LEU A 194 15.84 0.65 13.37
CA LEU A 194 15.74 -0.81 13.21
C LEU A 194 14.54 -1.21 12.33
N LEU A 195 13.43 -0.48 12.43
CA LEU A 195 12.28 -0.73 11.56
C LEU A 195 12.57 -0.30 10.11
N MET A 196 13.31 0.80 9.91
CA MET A 196 13.79 1.18 8.57
C MET A 196 14.73 0.13 7.99
N LEU A 197 15.65 -0.40 8.79
CA LEU A 197 16.58 -1.46 8.38
C LEU A 197 15.82 -2.73 7.96
N TRP A 198 14.79 -3.12 8.70
CA TRP A 198 13.90 -4.23 8.33
C TRP A 198 13.14 -3.95 7.03
N GLY A 199 12.64 -2.73 6.84
CA GLY A 199 12.01 -2.30 5.59
C GLY A 199 12.97 -2.36 4.39
N LEU A 200 14.23 -1.93 4.57
CA LEU A 200 15.27 -2.04 3.55
C LEU A 200 15.58 -3.50 3.18
N PHE A 201 15.64 -4.40 4.18
CA PHE A 201 15.80 -5.83 3.92
C PHE A 201 14.66 -6.39 3.06
N GLN A 202 13.41 -6.08 3.41
CA GLN A 202 12.24 -6.51 2.63
C GLN A 202 12.30 -5.98 1.18
N LYS A 203 12.62 -4.69 1.00
CA LYS A 203 12.65 -4.05 -0.32
C LYS A 203 13.83 -4.53 -1.14
N LEU A 204 15.05 -4.32 -0.67
CA LEU A 204 16.28 -4.49 -1.48
C LEU A 204 16.69 -5.95 -1.63
N VAL A 205 16.44 -6.79 -0.63
CA VAL A 205 16.90 -8.18 -0.67
C VAL A 205 15.81 -9.13 -1.19
N ILE A 206 14.56 -8.91 -0.79
CA ILE A 206 13.47 -9.83 -1.17
C ILE A 206 12.72 -9.30 -2.40
N ALA A 207 12.07 -8.12 -2.28
CA ALA A 207 11.14 -7.65 -3.30
C ALA A 207 11.81 -7.44 -4.65
N ASP A 208 12.94 -6.71 -4.69
CA ASP A 208 13.64 -6.40 -5.94
C ASP A 208 14.24 -7.64 -6.60
N ARG A 209 14.63 -8.65 -5.79
CA ARG A 209 15.09 -9.92 -6.31
C ARG A 209 13.94 -10.76 -6.86
N CYS A 210 12.81 -10.82 -6.18
CA CYS A 210 11.61 -11.47 -6.71
C CYS A 210 11.13 -10.79 -8.01
N ALA A 211 11.27 -9.46 -8.11
CA ALA A 211 10.89 -8.69 -9.28
C ALA A 211 11.62 -9.16 -10.55
N MET A 212 12.87 -9.59 -10.46
CA MET A 212 13.63 -10.08 -11.62
C MET A 212 12.93 -11.27 -12.29
N LEU A 213 12.56 -12.28 -11.51
CA LEU A 213 11.82 -13.45 -12.01
C LEU A 213 10.43 -13.08 -12.50
N VAL A 214 9.70 -12.32 -11.69
CA VAL A 214 8.31 -11.93 -12.02
C VAL A 214 8.26 -11.12 -13.30
N ASN A 215 9.12 -10.12 -13.45
CA ASN A 215 9.15 -9.29 -14.65
C ASN A 215 9.51 -10.11 -15.89
N HIS A 216 10.46 -11.05 -15.77
CA HIS A 216 10.86 -11.91 -16.87
C HIS A 216 9.71 -12.80 -17.35
N VAL A 217 9.03 -13.50 -16.43
CA VAL A 217 7.95 -14.43 -16.78
C VAL A 217 6.67 -13.69 -17.22
N PHE A 218 6.29 -12.59 -16.56
CA PHE A 218 5.07 -11.85 -16.93
C PHE A 218 5.22 -11.03 -18.20
N ALA A 219 6.46 -10.66 -18.62
CA ALA A 219 6.69 -9.95 -19.86
C ALA A 219 6.46 -10.85 -21.10
N ASP A 220 6.75 -12.14 -20.98
CA ASP A 220 6.60 -13.14 -22.06
C ASP A 220 5.87 -14.38 -21.54
N TYR A 221 4.71 -14.16 -20.90
CA TYR A 221 3.94 -15.24 -20.27
C TYR A 221 3.48 -16.32 -21.26
N GLU A 222 3.46 -16.03 -22.56
CA GLU A 222 3.09 -16.98 -23.59
C GLU A 222 4.13 -18.09 -23.79
N ALA A 223 5.39 -17.83 -23.45
CA ALA A 223 6.47 -18.82 -23.50
C ALA A 223 6.44 -19.80 -22.30
N TYR A 224 5.71 -19.51 -21.24
CA TYR A 224 5.75 -20.26 -19.99
C TYR A 224 4.44 -21.02 -19.70
N ARG A 225 4.55 -22.15 -18.96
CA ARG A 225 3.42 -23.04 -18.64
C ARG A 225 3.53 -23.56 -17.19
N GLY A 226 2.42 -24.02 -16.66
CA GLY A 226 2.34 -24.82 -15.43
C GLY A 226 3.08 -24.26 -14.24
N PHE A 227 4.02 -25.03 -13.71
CA PHE A 227 4.82 -24.65 -12.54
C PHE A 227 5.73 -23.44 -12.74
N GLN A 228 6.13 -23.09 -13.98
CA GLN A 228 6.88 -21.87 -14.26
C GLN A 228 6.05 -20.64 -13.93
N ILE A 229 4.81 -20.59 -14.41
CA ILE A 229 3.86 -19.51 -14.12
C ILE A 229 3.47 -19.52 -12.63
N LEU A 230 3.20 -20.70 -12.06
CA LEU A 230 2.89 -20.80 -10.62
C LEU A 230 4.02 -20.24 -9.76
N THR A 231 5.28 -20.55 -10.11
CA THR A 231 6.44 -19.98 -9.41
C THR A 231 6.46 -18.46 -9.52
N ALA A 232 6.20 -17.88 -10.68
CA ALA A 232 6.15 -16.44 -10.87
C ALA A 232 5.00 -15.79 -10.06
N ILE A 233 3.82 -16.42 -9.97
CA ILE A 233 2.70 -15.95 -9.17
C ILE A 233 3.05 -15.95 -7.67
N LEU A 234 3.69 -17.01 -7.17
CA LEU A 234 4.13 -17.10 -5.79
C LEU A 234 5.21 -16.05 -5.47
N PHE A 235 6.16 -15.86 -6.38
CA PHE A 235 7.18 -14.81 -6.25
C PHE A 235 6.55 -13.40 -6.30
N PHE A 236 5.53 -13.19 -7.14
CA PHE A 236 4.80 -11.92 -7.15
C PHE A 236 4.05 -11.64 -5.84
N ALA A 237 3.42 -12.66 -5.24
CA ALA A 237 2.78 -12.50 -3.94
C ALA A 237 3.79 -12.05 -2.87
N VAL A 238 5.00 -12.61 -2.86
CA VAL A 238 6.08 -12.17 -1.96
C VAL A 238 6.61 -10.80 -2.34
N GLN A 239 6.83 -10.55 -3.63
CA GLN A 239 7.30 -9.25 -4.14
C GLN A 239 6.38 -8.12 -3.70
N ILE A 240 5.08 -8.18 -4.01
CA ILE A 240 4.14 -7.10 -3.70
C ILE A 240 4.00 -6.87 -2.19
N TYR A 241 4.09 -7.94 -1.39
CA TYR A 241 4.09 -7.82 0.07
C TYR A 241 5.35 -7.11 0.57
N CYS A 242 6.53 -7.59 0.19
CA CYS A 242 7.80 -7.05 0.67
C CYS A 242 8.09 -5.65 0.13
N ASP A 243 7.71 -5.37 -1.12
CA ASP A 243 7.86 -4.05 -1.74
C ASP A 243 7.06 -2.99 -0.96
N PHE A 244 5.79 -3.27 -0.69
CA PHE A 244 4.94 -2.31 -0.03
C PHE A 244 5.06 -2.32 1.50
N ALA A 245 5.21 -3.49 2.14
CA ALA A 245 5.44 -3.56 3.58
C ALA A 245 6.81 -2.96 3.94
N GLY A 246 7.84 -3.23 3.13
CA GLY A 246 9.17 -2.66 3.33
C GLY A 246 9.16 -1.13 3.23
N TYR A 247 8.50 -0.57 2.22
CA TYR A 247 8.36 0.87 2.08
C TYR A 247 7.54 1.49 3.22
N SER A 248 6.44 0.84 3.64
CA SER A 248 5.65 1.27 4.80
C SER A 248 6.44 1.21 6.10
N ASP A 249 7.24 0.17 6.33
CA ASP A 249 8.05 0.03 7.53
C ASP A 249 9.18 1.08 7.57
N MET A 250 9.77 1.43 6.40
CA MET A 250 10.70 2.57 6.31
C MET A 250 10.01 3.90 6.63
N ALA A 251 8.80 4.14 6.10
CA ALA A 251 8.03 5.36 6.36
C ALA A 251 7.63 5.49 7.84
N ILE A 252 7.18 4.39 8.46
CA ILE A 252 6.82 4.32 9.88
C ILE A 252 8.07 4.52 10.74
N GLY A 253 9.16 3.83 10.44
CA GLY A 253 10.42 3.94 11.17
C GLY A 253 10.99 5.37 11.13
N ALA A 254 11.03 5.99 9.96
CA ALA A 254 11.47 7.38 9.80
C ALA A 254 10.54 8.37 10.54
N SER A 255 9.24 8.12 10.53
CA SER A 255 8.29 8.92 11.32
C SER A 255 8.55 8.79 12.83
N MET A 256 8.83 7.55 13.32
CA MET A 256 9.19 7.30 14.72
C MET A 256 10.46 8.05 15.12
N VAL A 257 11.46 8.11 14.26
CA VAL A 257 12.70 8.89 14.50
C VAL A 257 12.36 10.35 14.77
N LEU A 258 11.46 10.96 14.01
CA LEU A 258 10.99 12.34 14.18
C LEU A 258 9.98 12.52 15.34
N GLY A 259 9.57 11.44 16.01
CA GLY A 259 8.62 11.50 17.12
C GLY A 259 7.16 11.36 16.76
N PHE A 260 6.86 10.97 15.53
CA PHE A 260 5.49 10.64 15.09
C PHE A 260 5.17 9.16 15.30
N SER A 261 3.90 8.85 15.55
CA SER A 261 3.40 7.49 15.77
C SER A 261 2.35 7.14 14.70
N PRO A 262 2.75 6.83 13.46
CA PRO A 262 1.82 6.44 12.42
C PRO A 262 1.24 5.05 12.65
N LYS A 263 0.06 4.80 12.06
CA LYS A 263 -0.59 3.49 12.12
C LYS A 263 0.17 2.45 11.31
N GLN A 264 0.04 1.22 11.76
CA GLN A 264 0.54 0.06 11.03
C GLN A 264 -0.22 -0.16 9.73
N ASN A 265 0.49 -0.59 8.70
CA ASN A 265 -0.11 -0.86 7.39
C ASN A 265 -0.23 -2.36 7.08
N PHE A 266 0.61 -3.21 7.67
CA PHE A 266 0.62 -4.65 7.45
C PHE A 266 0.75 -5.43 8.78
N ASN A 267 0.03 -6.57 8.87
CA ASN A 267 0.15 -7.51 9.98
C ASN A 267 0.06 -8.96 9.48
N LYS A 268 1.20 -9.55 9.04
CA LYS A 268 1.31 -10.93 8.53
C LYS A 268 0.10 -11.36 7.68
N PRO A 269 -0.13 -10.70 6.53
CA PRO A 269 -1.37 -10.84 5.76
C PRO A 269 -1.58 -12.24 5.19
N TYR A 270 -0.51 -12.97 4.86
CA TYR A 270 -0.61 -14.32 4.30
C TYR A 270 -0.90 -15.41 5.33
N PHE A 271 -0.98 -15.06 6.63
CA PHE A 271 -1.50 -15.92 7.68
C PHE A 271 -3.01 -15.73 7.92
N ALA A 272 -3.70 -15.01 7.04
CA ALA A 272 -5.13 -14.81 7.14
C ALA A 272 -5.91 -16.09 6.85
N THR A 273 -6.97 -16.34 7.64
CA THR A 273 -7.83 -17.52 7.51
C THR A 273 -9.09 -17.28 6.68
N SER A 274 -9.26 -16.04 6.18
CA SER A 274 -10.35 -15.66 5.27
C SER A 274 -9.98 -14.38 4.50
N ILE A 275 -10.66 -14.10 3.38
CA ILE A 275 -10.47 -12.86 2.63
C ILE A 275 -10.80 -11.61 3.48
N GLN A 276 -11.78 -11.71 4.39
CA GLN A 276 -12.06 -10.62 5.32
C GLN A 276 -10.91 -10.40 6.31
N ASP A 277 -10.30 -11.46 6.85
CA ASP A 277 -9.14 -11.40 7.73
C ASP A 277 -7.90 -10.89 6.97
N PHE A 278 -7.73 -11.28 5.70
CA PHE A 278 -6.67 -10.75 4.83
C PHE A 278 -6.74 -9.22 4.77
N TRP A 279 -7.89 -8.61 4.50
CA TRP A 279 -8.06 -7.16 4.40
C TRP A 279 -7.99 -6.43 5.75
N ARG A 280 -8.08 -7.14 6.88
CA ARG A 280 -7.76 -6.61 8.22
C ARG A 280 -6.25 -6.53 8.48
N ARG A 281 -5.45 -7.26 7.68
CA ARG A 281 -3.99 -7.41 7.82
C ARG A 281 -3.21 -6.78 6.67
N TRP A 282 -3.81 -6.60 5.52
CA TRP A 282 -3.26 -6.00 4.31
C TRP A 282 -3.72 -4.56 4.17
N HIS A 283 -2.76 -3.64 3.94
CA HIS A 283 -3.01 -2.22 3.68
C HIS A 283 -4.06 -1.63 4.63
N ILE A 284 -3.84 -1.80 5.94
CA ILE A 284 -4.79 -1.51 7.02
C ILE A 284 -5.27 -0.06 6.97
N SER A 285 -4.38 0.88 6.65
CA SER A 285 -4.72 2.30 6.57
C SER A 285 -5.72 2.59 5.45
N LEU A 286 -5.57 1.96 4.27
CA LEU A 286 -6.50 2.06 3.14
C LEU A 286 -7.83 1.36 3.45
N SER A 287 -7.78 0.11 3.94
CA SER A 287 -8.97 -0.67 4.29
C SER A 287 -9.85 0.03 5.32
N SER A 288 -9.20 0.63 6.34
CA SER A 288 -9.92 1.45 7.32
C SER A 288 -10.44 2.76 6.72
N TRP A 289 -9.72 3.36 5.75
CA TRP A 289 -10.18 4.55 5.05
C TRP A 289 -11.47 4.26 4.27
N PHE A 290 -11.49 3.22 3.46
CA PHE A 290 -12.69 2.84 2.71
C PHE A 290 -13.86 2.48 3.63
N ARG A 291 -13.60 1.81 4.76
CA ARG A 291 -14.64 1.54 5.76
C ARG A 291 -15.26 2.84 6.30
N ASP A 292 -14.40 3.79 6.73
CA ASP A 292 -14.84 4.98 7.47
C ASP A 292 -15.46 6.05 6.55
N TYR A 293 -14.94 6.18 5.31
CA TYR A 293 -15.33 7.28 4.41
C TYR A 293 -16.15 6.83 3.18
N LEU A 294 -16.28 5.52 2.93
CA LEU A 294 -17.12 5.01 1.85
C LEU A 294 -18.17 4.02 2.34
N TYR A 295 -17.77 2.93 3.01
CA TYR A 295 -18.70 1.88 3.42
C TYR A 295 -19.76 2.35 4.42
N ILE A 296 -19.34 3.04 5.49
CA ILE A 296 -20.24 3.56 6.52
C ILE A 296 -21.21 4.62 5.95
N PRO A 297 -20.77 5.62 5.16
CA PRO A 297 -21.67 6.59 4.52
C PRO A 297 -22.69 5.97 3.57
N LEU A 298 -22.36 4.87 2.86
CA LEU A 298 -23.31 4.12 2.03
C LEU A 298 -24.39 3.37 2.83
N GLY A 299 -24.31 3.40 4.16
CA GLY A 299 -25.22 2.74 5.10
C GLY A 299 -24.64 1.49 5.77
N GLY A 300 -23.42 1.07 5.41
CA GLY A 300 -22.75 -0.07 6.02
C GLY A 300 -23.58 -1.35 5.94
N ASN A 301 -23.78 -2.00 7.09
CA ASN A 301 -24.58 -3.22 7.26
C ASN A 301 -26.01 -2.95 7.81
N ARG A 302 -26.41 -1.66 7.96
CA ARG A 302 -27.66 -1.28 8.67
C ARG A 302 -28.92 -1.40 7.80
N LYS A 303 -28.78 -1.50 6.46
CA LYS A 303 -29.88 -1.45 5.48
C LYS A 303 -30.18 -2.81 4.86
N GLY A 304 -30.04 -3.90 5.60
CA GLY A 304 -30.30 -5.28 5.16
C GLY A 304 -29.14 -5.93 4.41
N GLN A 305 -29.25 -7.27 4.17
CA GLN A 305 -28.17 -8.10 3.62
C GLN A 305 -27.81 -7.73 2.18
N PHE A 306 -28.80 -7.51 1.32
CA PHE A 306 -28.55 -7.12 -0.07
C PHE A 306 -27.72 -5.84 -0.16
N ARG A 307 -28.13 -4.81 0.60
CA ARG A 307 -27.42 -3.53 0.61
C ARG A 307 -26.02 -3.65 1.18
N LYS A 308 -25.82 -4.50 2.19
CA LYS A 308 -24.49 -4.83 2.73
C LYS A 308 -23.58 -5.39 1.66
N TYR A 309 -24.03 -6.38 0.87
CA TYR A 309 -23.24 -6.99 -0.18
C TYR A 309 -22.94 -6.01 -1.32
N LEU A 310 -23.93 -5.22 -1.72
CA LEU A 310 -23.73 -4.16 -2.71
C LEU A 310 -22.70 -3.14 -2.23
N ASN A 311 -22.76 -2.69 -0.97
CA ASN A 311 -21.78 -1.77 -0.41
C ASN A 311 -20.37 -2.37 -0.39
N VAL A 312 -20.22 -3.66 -0.08
CA VAL A 312 -18.93 -4.37 -0.15
C VAL A 312 -18.40 -4.35 -1.59
N LEU A 313 -19.24 -4.72 -2.56
CA LEU A 313 -18.83 -4.74 -3.98
C LEU A 313 -18.42 -3.34 -4.46
N ILE A 314 -19.19 -2.30 -4.14
CA ILE A 314 -18.86 -0.90 -4.49
C ILE A 314 -17.50 -0.51 -3.90
N VAL A 315 -17.26 -0.82 -2.62
CA VAL A 315 -15.98 -0.50 -1.96
C VAL A 315 -14.80 -1.16 -2.67
N PHE A 316 -14.94 -2.42 -3.06
CA PHE A 316 -13.86 -3.13 -3.74
C PHE A 316 -13.67 -2.70 -5.19
N LEU A 317 -14.74 -2.39 -5.92
CA LEU A 317 -14.63 -1.80 -7.26
C LEU A 317 -13.94 -0.43 -7.23
N VAL A 318 -14.30 0.43 -6.28
CA VAL A 318 -13.66 1.73 -6.08
C VAL A 318 -12.20 1.54 -5.64
N SER A 319 -11.90 0.54 -4.80
CA SER A 319 -10.54 0.20 -4.41
C SER A 319 -9.70 -0.26 -5.62
N GLY A 320 -10.26 -1.10 -6.49
CA GLY A 320 -9.61 -1.50 -7.73
C GLY A 320 -9.30 -0.31 -8.63
N LEU A 321 -10.30 0.52 -8.89
CA LEU A 321 -10.13 1.75 -9.66
C LEU A 321 -9.09 2.71 -9.03
N TRP A 322 -9.06 2.81 -7.70
CA TRP A 322 -8.07 3.63 -7.00
C TRP A 322 -6.64 3.15 -7.23
N HIS A 323 -6.41 1.84 -7.36
CA HIS A 323 -5.08 1.28 -7.66
C HIS A 323 -4.63 1.60 -9.10
N GLY A 324 -5.52 1.58 -10.09
CA GLY A 324 -5.12 1.89 -11.46
C GLY A 324 -6.30 2.16 -12.39
N ALA A 325 -6.07 3.04 -13.36
CA ALA A 325 -7.01 3.39 -14.41
C ALA A 325 -7.00 2.32 -15.52
N ALA A 326 -7.34 1.05 -15.17
CA ALA A 326 -7.40 -0.05 -16.14
C ALA A 326 -8.35 -1.15 -15.64
N TRP A 327 -8.90 -1.92 -16.59
CA TRP A 327 -9.91 -2.97 -16.32
C TRP A 327 -9.38 -4.11 -15.45
N ASN A 328 -8.11 -4.47 -15.56
CA ASN A 328 -7.47 -5.50 -14.73
C ASN A 328 -7.55 -5.18 -13.24
N TYR A 329 -7.36 -3.91 -12.84
CA TYR A 329 -7.52 -3.49 -11.44
C TYR A 329 -8.98 -3.53 -10.97
N ILE A 330 -9.93 -3.18 -11.85
CA ILE A 330 -11.36 -3.27 -11.55
C ILE A 330 -11.77 -4.73 -11.33
N ILE A 331 -11.28 -5.65 -12.17
CA ILE A 331 -11.50 -7.09 -12.02
C ILE A 331 -10.87 -7.62 -10.72
N TRP A 332 -9.63 -7.21 -10.41
CA TRP A 332 -9.00 -7.53 -9.13
C TRP A 332 -9.87 -7.11 -7.94
N GLY A 333 -10.38 -5.89 -7.95
CA GLY A 333 -11.30 -5.41 -6.92
C GLY A 333 -12.60 -6.20 -6.88
N ALA A 334 -13.22 -6.46 -8.05
CA ALA A 334 -14.43 -7.26 -8.14
C ALA A 334 -14.25 -8.67 -7.54
N LEU A 335 -13.14 -9.34 -7.83
CA LEU A 335 -12.82 -10.66 -7.28
C LEU A 335 -12.80 -10.63 -5.75
N HIS A 336 -12.12 -9.67 -5.13
CA HIS A 336 -12.08 -9.55 -3.68
C HIS A 336 -13.47 -9.26 -3.07
N GLY A 337 -14.28 -8.42 -3.72
CA GLY A 337 -15.67 -8.17 -3.32
C GLY A 337 -16.51 -9.45 -3.41
N ILE A 338 -16.44 -10.17 -4.52
CA ILE A 338 -17.15 -11.43 -4.78
C ILE A 338 -16.71 -12.51 -3.77
N TYR A 339 -15.40 -12.67 -3.52
CA TYR A 339 -14.89 -13.63 -2.53
C TYR A 339 -15.46 -13.38 -1.13
N GLN A 340 -15.56 -12.11 -0.70
CA GLN A 340 -16.18 -11.78 0.59
C GLN A 340 -17.67 -12.09 0.64
N ILE A 341 -18.39 -11.80 -0.45
CA ILE A 341 -19.83 -12.07 -0.55
C ILE A 341 -20.08 -13.59 -0.53
N ILE A 342 -19.36 -14.36 -1.38
CA ILE A 342 -19.46 -15.82 -1.41
C ILE A 342 -19.08 -16.41 -0.04
N GLY A 343 -18.00 -15.92 0.57
CA GLY A 343 -17.57 -16.36 1.89
C GLY A 343 -18.63 -16.16 2.96
N ALA A 344 -19.37 -15.05 2.91
CA ALA A 344 -20.47 -14.75 3.83
C ALA A 344 -21.73 -15.60 3.54
N LEU A 345 -22.08 -15.78 2.26
CA LEU A 345 -23.25 -16.57 1.86
C LEU A 345 -23.08 -18.06 2.16
N THR A 346 -21.87 -18.60 1.98
CA THR A 346 -21.56 -20.00 2.21
C THR A 346 -21.30 -20.34 3.67
N LEU A 347 -21.12 -19.36 4.56
CA LEU A 347 -20.79 -19.58 5.95
C LEU A 347 -21.77 -20.53 6.67
N PRO A 348 -23.11 -20.34 6.58
CA PRO A 348 -24.05 -21.23 7.26
C PRO A 348 -23.99 -22.68 6.75
N PHE A 349 -23.74 -22.86 5.45
CA PHE A 349 -23.59 -24.21 4.87
C PHE A 349 -22.30 -24.88 5.34
N ARG A 350 -21.20 -24.13 5.40
CA ARG A 350 -19.91 -24.64 5.91
C ARG A 350 -20.00 -25.02 7.37
N GLU A 351 -20.64 -24.21 8.21
CA GLU A 351 -20.85 -24.52 9.63
C GLU A 351 -21.68 -25.79 9.82
N LYS A 352 -22.76 -25.97 9.03
CA LYS A 352 -23.56 -27.22 9.06
C LYS A 352 -22.73 -28.42 8.60
N ALA A 353 -21.94 -28.29 7.54
CA ALA A 353 -21.06 -29.35 7.04
C ALA A 353 -19.99 -29.71 8.08
N HIS A 354 -19.36 -28.74 8.72
CA HIS A 354 -18.36 -28.98 9.77
C HIS A 354 -18.99 -29.72 10.97
N SER A 355 -20.19 -29.31 11.39
CA SER A 355 -20.92 -29.98 12.46
C SER A 355 -21.31 -31.40 12.08
N PHE A 356 -21.83 -31.62 10.87
CA PHE A 356 -22.22 -32.93 10.36
C PHE A 356 -21.02 -33.88 10.25
N LEU A 357 -19.91 -33.41 9.74
CA LEU A 357 -18.66 -34.20 9.58
C LEU A 357 -17.81 -34.22 10.86
N LYS A 358 -18.28 -33.63 11.95
CA LYS A 358 -17.56 -33.52 13.23
C LYS A 358 -16.15 -32.98 13.10
N ILE A 359 -15.95 -32.02 12.19
CA ILE A 359 -14.65 -31.37 11.94
C ILE A 359 -14.34 -30.43 13.11
N ASN A 360 -13.20 -30.65 13.76
CA ASN A 360 -12.70 -29.72 14.76
C ASN A 360 -12.02 -28.53 14.08
N THR A 361 -12.70 -27.37 14.07
CA THR A 361 -12.26 -26.13 13.42
C THR A 361 -11.17 -25.38 14.19
N GLU A 362 -10.83 -25.80 15.42
CA GLU A 362 -9.79 -25.16 16.25
C GLU A 362 -8.41 -25.78 16.03
N THR A 363 -8.32 -26.89 15.29
CA THR A 363 -7.06 -27.59 15.02
C THR A 363 -6.10 -26.76 14.16
N PHE A 364 -4.81 -27.03 14.33
CA PHE A 364 -3.77 -26.45 13.49
C PHE A 364 -3.97 -26.79 12.00
N SER A 365 -4.29 -28.05 11.69
CA SER A 365 -4.51 -28.51 10.31
C SER A 365 -5.67 -27.79 9.63
N PHE A 366 -6.79 -27.57 10.34
CA PHE A 366 -7.91 -26.80 9.79
C PHE A 366 -7.55 -25.34 9.58
N ARG A 367 -6.83 -24.74 10.50
CA ARG A 367 -6.35 -23.36 10.37
C ARG A 367 -5.37 -23.20 9.21
N LEU A 368 -4.46 -24.16 9.03
CA LEU A 368 -3.54 -24.20 7.89
C LEU A 368 -4.30 -24.34 6.55
N TYR A 369 -5.31 -25.21 6.48
CA TYR A 369 -6.18 -25.31 5.30
C TYR A 369 -6.84 -23.97 4.95
N GLN A 370 -7.40 -23.27 5.94
CA GLN A 370 -8.01 -21.94 5.72
C GLN A 370 -7.00 -20.93 5.22
N GLN A 371 -5.77 -20.91 5.76
CA GLN A 371 -4.70 -20.03 5.33
C GLN A 371 -4.29 -20.31 3.88
N LEU A 372 -4.08 -21.58 3.52
CA LEU A 372 -3.72 -21.97 2.16
C LEU A 372 -4.82 -21.62 1.16
N MET A 373 -6.08 -21.92 1.46
CA MET A 373 -7.21 -21.55 0.60
C MET A 373 -7.32 -20.04 0.42
N THR A 374 -7.15 -19.26 1.50
CA THR A 374 -7.18 -17.81 1.43
C THR A 374 -6.03 -17.29 0.58
N PHE A 375 -4.82 -17.81 0.78
CA PHE A 375 -3.63 -17.45 0.01
C PHE A 375 -3.79 -17.76 -1.48
N CYS A 376 -4.32 -18.93 -1.85
CA CYS A 376 -4.61 -19.30 -3.24
C CYS A 376 -5.58 -18.30 -3.90
N LEU A 377 -6.69 -17.95 -3.24
CA LEU A 377 -7.65 -16.97 -3.76
C LEU A 377 -7.01 -15.58 -3.95
N VAL A 378 -6.16 -15.18 -3.01
CA VAL A 378 -5.41 -13.92 -3.10
C VAL A 378 -4.40 -13.98 -4.26
N CYS A 379 -3.69 -15.09 -4.46
CA CYS A 379 -2.76 -15.27 -5.59
C CYS A 379 -3.48 -15.18 -6.95
N ILE A 380 -4.67 -15.79 -7.09
CA ILE A 380 -5.48 -15.66 -8.31
C ILE A 380 -5.83 -14.19 -8.57
N ALA A 381 -6.22 -13.44 -7.55
CA ALA A 381 -6.50 -12.02 -7.69
C ALA A 381 -5.22 -11.22 -8.03
N TRP A 382 -4.07 -11.57 -7.45
CA TRP A 382 -2.80 -10.91 -7.75
C TRP A 382 -2.36 -11.04 -9.20
N VAL A 383 -2.76 -12.11 -9.92
CA VAL A 383 -2.50 -12.22 -11.36
C VAL A 383 -3.08 -11.05 -12.12
N PHE A 384 -4.35 -10.70 -11.86
CA PHE A 384 -4.98 -9.53 -12.49
C PHE A 384 -4.34 -8.22 -12.07
N PHE A 385 -3.86 -8.11 -10.85
CA PHE A 385 -3.16 -6.91 -10.40
C PHE A 385 -1.84 -6.69 -11.16
N ARG A 386 -1.12 -7.77 -11.54
CA ARG A 386 0.19 -7.72 -12.22
C ARG A 386 0.08 -7.75 -13.74
N ALA A 387 -0.94 -8.39 -14.30
CA ALA A 387 -1.10 -8.55 -15.74
C ALA A 387 -1.26 -7.18 -16.43
N PRO A 388 -0.70 -7.00 -17.63
CA PRO A 388 -0.86 -5.77 -18.42
C PRO A 388 -2.32 -5.46 -18.73
N THR A 389 -3.10 -6.47 -19.11
CA THR A 389 -4.53 -6.35 -19.39
C THR A 389 -5.36 -7.43 -18.67
N ALA A 390 -6.67 -7.24 -18.63
CA ALA A 390 -7.58 -8.23 -18.08
C ALA A 390 -7.54 -9.57 -18.86
N SER A 391 -7.39 -9.51 -20.18
CA SER A 391 -7.26 -10.67 -21.06
C SER A 391 -5.99 -11.47 -20.74
N ASP A 392 -4.86 -10.76 -20.58
CA ASP A 392 -3.58 -11.40 -20.20
C ASP A 392 -3.68 -12.11 -18.85
N GLY A 393 -4.40 -11.52 -17.90
CA GLY A 393 -4.65 -12.16 -16.60
C GLY A 393 -5.36 -13.51 -16.75
N VAL A 394 -6.36 -13.59 -17.60
CA VAL A 394 -7.07 -14.86 -17.91
C VAL A 394 -6.12 -15.85 -18.60
N ASN A 395 -5.36 -15.39 -19.60
CA ASN A 395 -4.42 -16.23 -20.37
C ASN A 395 -3.30 -16.79 -19.47
N ILE A 396 -2.76 -15.98 -18.55
CA ILE A 396 -1.76 -16.43 -17.57
C ILE A 396 -2.33 -17.56 -16.70
N LEU A 397 -3.55 -17.39 -16.17
CA LEU A 397 -4.19 -18.45 -15.38
C LEU A 397 -4.49 -19.70 -16.21
N TRP A 398 -4.87 -19.52 -17.48
CA TRP A 398 -5.09 -20.64 -18.40
C TRP A 398 -3.80 -21.41 -18.68
N ASN A 399 -2.72 -20.69 -19.01
CA ASN A 399 -1.41 -21.30 -19.25
C ASN A 399 -0.84 -22.01 -18.01
N MET A 400 -1.18 -21.53 -16.80
CA MET A 400 -0.80 -22.19 -15.55
C MET A 400 -1.43 -23.59 -15.40
N VAL A 401 -2.69 -23.77 -15.85
CA VAL A 401 -3.43 -25.04 -15.64
C VAL A 401 -3.40 -25.98 -16.82
N ARG A 402 -3.09 -25.48 -18.03
CA ARG A 402 -3.15 -26.24 -19.29
C ARG A 402 -2.11 -27.36 -19.35
N GLU A 403 -0.89 -27.10 -18.88
CA GLU A 403 0.23 -28.04 -18.96
C GLU A 403 1.01 -28.03 -17.66
N TRP A 404 1.17 -29.21 -17.06
CA TRP A 404 1.95 -29.37 -15.82
C TRP A 404 3.35 -29.83 -16.17
N ASN A 405 4.38 -29.12 -15.70
CA ASN A 405 5.79 -29.36 -15.98
C ASN A 405 6.61 -29.50 -14.68
N PRO A 406 6.39 -30.53 -13.85
CA PRO A 406 7.07 -30.68 -12.55
C PRO A 406 8.58 -30.87 -12.67
N TRP A 407 9.09 -31.26 -13.83
CA TRP A 407 10.53 -31.44 -14.09
C TRP A 407 11.35 -30.19 -13.94
N ILE A 408 10.75 -28.99 -13.96
CA ILE A 408 11.45 -27.71 -13.71
C ILE A 408 12.22 -27.72 -12.38
N PHE A 409 11.78 -28.49 -11.40
CA PHE A 409 12.43 -28.61 -10.09
C PHE A 409 13.65 -29.54 -10.12
N THR A 410 13.87 -30.29 -11.20
CA THR A 410 14.93 -31.31 -11.32
C THR A 410 15.90 -31.06 -12.48
N ASP A 411 15.47 -30.34 -13.53
CA ASP A 411 16.24 -30.09 -14.75
C ASP A 411 16.95 -28.73 -14.80
N ASN A 412 16.99 -28.00 -13.69
CA ASN A 412 17.53 -26.64 -13.56
C ASN A 412 16.79 -25.55 -14.37
N SER A 413 15.72 -25.84 -15.11
CA SER A 413 14.97 -24.84 -15.87
C SER A 413 14.31 -23.78 -14.97
N LEU A 414 14.13 -24.08 -13.70
CA LEU A 414 13.71 -23.13 -12.66
C LEU A 414 14.62 -21.89 -12.59
N PHE A 415 15.92 -22.06 -12.85
CA PHE A 415 16.91 -20.99 -12.80
C PHE A 415 16.99 -20.16 -14.11
N ASN A 416 16.22 -20.57 -15.12
CA ASN A 416 16.10 -19.88 -16.40
C ASN A 416 14.91 -18.91 -16.43
N LEU A 417 14.18 -18.78 -15.32
CA LEU A 417 13.03 -17.87 -15.19
C LEU A 417 13.45 -16.41 -14.89
N GLY A 418 14.63 -15.99 -15.35
CA GLY A 418 15.16 -14.64 -15.11
C GLY A 418 15.85 -14.44 -13.76
N LEU A 419 16.04 -15.51 -12.98
CA LEU A 419 16.71 -15.47 -11.69
C LEU A 419 17.69 -16.64 -11.56
N GLU A 420 19.00 -16.35 -11.71
CA GLU A 420 20.05 -17.34 -11.61
C GLU A 420 20.04 -18.09 -10.27
N ALA A 421 20.58 -19.33 -10.25
CA ALA A 421 20.62 -20.22 -9.09
C ALA A 421 21.13 -19.57 -7.80
N LYS A 422 22.16 -18.71 -7.88
CA LYS A 422 22.71 -17.99 -6.72
C LYS A 422 21.68 -17.02 -6.14
N ASN A 423 21.08 -16.19 -6.99
CA ASN A 423 20.08 -15.22 -6.60
C ASN A 423 18.78 -15.89 -6.13
N PHE A 424 18.41 -17.01 -6.74
CA PHE A 424 17.26 -17.83 -6.33
C PHE A 424 17.44 -18.37 -4.90
N ARG A 425 18.63 -18.92 -4.56
CA ARG A 425 18.92 -19.39 -3.19
C ARG A 425 18.85 -18.26 -2.16
N VAL A 426 19.39 -17.07 -2.50
CA VAL A 426 19.29 -15.89 -1.62
C VAL A 426 17.83 -15.47 -1.44
N ALA A 427 17.00 -15.50 -2.49
CA ALA A 427 15.57 -15.21 -2.41
C ALA A 427 14.87 -16.19 -1.45
N ILE A 428 15.03 -17.50 -1.65
CA ILE A 428 14.41 -18.53 -0.81
C ILE A 428 14.84 -18.40 0.66
N PHE A 429 16.13 -18.22 0.92
CA PHE A 429 16.64 -18.00 2.28
C PHE A 429 15.99 -16.76 2.93
N SER A 430 15.95 -15.65 2.20
CA SER A 430 15.39 -14.39 2.73
C SER A 430 13.89 -14.45 2.92
N ILE A 431 13.17 -15.18 2.04
CA ILE A 431 11.72 -15.47 2.21
C ILE A 431 11.50 -16.35 3.45
N ALA A 432 12.36 -17.34 3.70
CA ALA A 432 12.27 -18.16 4.90
C ALA A 432 12.49 -17.31 6.18
N VAL A 433 13.46 -16.39 6.17
CA VAL A 433 13.68 -15.44 7.27
C VAL A 433 12.42 -14.57 7.49
N LEU A 434 11.83 -14.00 6.42
CA LEU A 434 10.60 -13.23 6.49
C LEU A 434 9.47 -14.05 7.12
N PHE A 435 9.28 -15.28 6.67
CA PHE A 435 8.24 -16.18 7.17
C PHE A 435 8.43 -16.51 8.66
N ILE A 436 9.67 -16.80 9.08
CA ILE A 436 10.02 -17.05 10.49
C ILE A 436 9.71 -15.79 11.33
N VAL A 437 10.14 -14.61 10.88
CA VAL A 437 9.85 -13.35 11.58
C VAL A 437 8.35 -13.13 11.71
N ASP A 438 7.58 -13.38 10.66
CA ASP A 438 6.12 -13.23 10.69
C ASP A 438 5.45 -14.30 11.58
N LEU A 439 5.97 -15.52 11.67
CA LEU A 439 5.47 -16.55 12.62
C LEU A 439 5.59 -16.08 14.07
N PHE A 440 6.75 -15.55 14.46
CA PHE A 440 7.01 -15.08 15.81
C PHE A 440 6.43 -13.70 16.14
N ARG A 441 5.90 -13.01 15.14
CA ARG A 441 5.22 -11.73 15.28
C ARG A 441 3.80 -11.95 15.84
N ASN A 442 3.67 -12.01 17.17
CA ASN A 442 2.35 -11.88 17.80
C ASN A 442 1.85 -10.44 17.61
N ASP A 443 0.57 -10.17 17.94
CA ASP A 443 -0.10 -8.88 17.75
C ASP A 443 0.69 -7.66 18.30
N ASP A 444 1.67 -7.91 19.14
CA ASP A 444 2.71 -6.96 19.56
C ASP A 444 3.88 -6.95 18.57
N LYS A 445 3.93 -5.95 17.71
CA LYS A 445 5.04 -5.70 16.75
C LYS A 445 6.44 -5.66 17.40
N MET A 446 6.49 -5.64 18.71
CA MET A 446 7.69 -5.42 19.50
C MET A 446 8.37 -6.72 19.95
N ARG A 447 7.79 -7.91 19.75
CA ARG A 447 8.27 -9.10 20.44
C ARG A 447 9.71 -9.49 20.07
N LEU A 448 10.05 -9.56 18.79
CA LEU A 448 11.43 -9.84 18.37
C LEU A 448 12.40 -8.73 18.77
N ARG A 449 12.00 -7.47 18.64
CA ARG A 449 12.78 -6.32 19.14
C ARG A 449 12.95 -6.36 20.65
N ASN A 450 11.89 -6.68 21.39
CA ASN A 450 11.95 -6.76 22.83
C ASN A 450 12.84 -7.91 23.29
N LEU A 451 12.74 -9.08 22.66
CA LEU A 451 13.64 -10.20 22.93
C LEU A 451 15.10 -9.83 22.64
N LEU A 452 15.33 -9.13 21.52
CA LEU A 452 16.68 -8.67 21.16
C LEU A 452 17.19 -7.60 22.14
N SER A 453 16.32 -6.68 22.58
CA SER A 453 16.68 -5.61 23.53
C SER A 453 17.07 -6.13 24.92
N GLN A 454 16.60 -7.32 25.30
CA GLN A 454 16.94 -8.00 26.55
C GLN A 454 18.30 -8.73 26.51
N GLN A 455 18.89 -8.87 25.32
CA GLN A 455 20.19 -9.52 25.16
C GLN A 455 21.35 -8.58 25.49
N GLY A 456 22.52 -9.17 25.75
CA GLY A 456 23.74 -8.41 25.98
C GLY A 456 24.09 -7.47 24.81
N ILE A 457 24.76 -6.36 25.12
CA ILE A 457 25.07 -5.30 24.15
C ILE A 457 25.86 -5.83 22.93
N ILE A 458 26.84 -6.69 23.15
CA ILE A 458 27.69 -7.27 22.09
C ILE A 458 26.81 -8.08 21.13
N PHE A 459 25.96 -8.96 21.64
CA PHE A 459 25.08 -9.80 20.81
C PHE A 459 24.13 -8.94 19.96
N ARG A 460 23.54 -7.89 20.57
CA ARG A 460 22.67 -6.96 19.82
C ARG A 460 23.39 -6.31 18.64
N TRP A 461 24.61 -5.79 18.88
CA TRP A 461 25.39 -5.15 17.84
C TRP A 461 25.82 -6.12 16.74
N VAL A 462 26.20 -7.34 17.11
CA VAL A 462 26.50 -8.40 16.12
C VAL A 462 25.28 -8.66 15.21
N VAL A 463 24.08 -8.78 15.77
CA VAL A 463 22.86 -8.98 14.98
C VAL A 463 22.56 -7.76 14.09
N TYR A 464 22.70 -6.54 14.62
CA TYR A 464 22.44 -5.32 13.82
C TYR A 464 23.41 -5.20 12.65
N PHE A 465 24.71 -5.42 12.88
CA PHE A 465 25.71 -5.41 11.82
C PHE A 465 25.52 -6.57 10.84
N ALA A 466 25.18 -7.75 11.31
CA ALA A 466 24.91 -8.89 10.43
C ALA A 466 23.76 -8.58 9.46
N VAL A 467 22.66 -8.00 9.93
CA VAL A 467 21.53 -7.58 9.05
C VAL A 467 21.97 -6.46 8.11
N LEU A 468 22.71 -5.46 8.60
CA LEU A 468 23.20 -4.35 7.78
C LEU A 468 24.13 -4.86 6.65
N PHE A 469 25.14 -5.66 6.99
CA PHE A 469 26.05 -6.23 6.01
C PHE A 469 25.34 -7.19 5.05
N PHE A 470 24.36 -7.95 5.53
CA PHE A 470 23.56 -8.80 4.66
C PHE A 470 22.80 -7.97 3.61
N ILE A 471 22.21 -6.84 3.99
CA ILE A 471 21.57 -5.93 3.04
C ILE A 471 22.59 -5.34 2.06
N ILE A 472 23.75 -4.88 2.54
CA ILE A 472 24.80 -4.28 1.69
C ILE A 472 25.34 -5.29 0.69
N ILE A 473 25.55 -6.55 1.10
CA ILE A 473 26.16 -7.59 0.24
C ILE A 473 25.12 -8.18 -0.73
N PHE A 474 23.90 -8.42 -0.24
CA PHE A 474 22.87 -9.14 -0.99
C PHE A 474 21.73 -8.25 -1.49
N GLY A 475 21.73 -6.96 -1.23
CA GLY A 475 20.75 -6.04 -1.82
C GLY A 475 20.92 -5.92 -3.34
N ILE A 476 19.87 -5.60 -4.05
CA ILE A 476 19.92 -5.31 -5.49
C ILE A 476 20.20 -3.82 -5.67
N TYR A 477 21.35 -3.51 -6.28
CA TYR A 477 21.84 -2.17 -6.54
C TYR A 477 22.47 -2.10 -7.95
N GLY A 478 22.77 -0.90 -8.40
CA GLY A 478 23.62 -0.68 -9.57
C GLY A 478 22.95 0.12 -10.67
N PRO A 479 23.67 0.38 -11.79
CA PRO A 479 23.20 1.23 -12.89
C PRO A 479 21.96 0.67 -13.63
N ALA A 480 21.79 -0.65 -13.60
CA ALA A 480 20.64 -1.34 -14.18
C ALA A 480 19.44 -1.44 -13.20
N TYR A 481 19.61 -0.98 -11.96
CA TYR A 481 18.55 -0.96 -10.97
C TYR A 481 17.73 0.31 -11.11
N ASP A 482 16.49 0.15 -11.51
CA ASP A 482 15.53 1.26 -11.50
C ASP A 482 14.86 1.37 -10.12
N ALA A 483 15.33 2.33 -9.34
CA ALA A 483 14.76 2.63 -8.03
C ALA A 483 13.28 3.07 -8.12
N SER A 484 12.81 3.51 -9.30
CA SER A 484 11.42 3.88 -9.56
C SER A 484 10.50 2.65 -9.75
N SER A 485 11.06 1.44 -9.82
CA SER A 485 10.32 0.17 -9.95
C SER A 485 9.48 -0.21 -8.72
N PHE A 486 9.26 0.72 -7.80
CA PHE A 486 8.30 0.54 -6.70
C PHE A 486 6.88 0.38 -7.26
N ILE A 487 6.24 -0.76 -6.97
CA ILE A 487 4.94 -1.13 -7.53
C ILE A 487 3.89 -0.02 -7.32
N TYR A 488 3.93 0.67 -6.19
CA TYR A 488 2.99 1.76 -5.88
C TYR A 488 3.44 3.16 -6.33
N ALA A 489 4.60 3.33 -6.97
CA ALA A 489 5.02 4.62 -7.51
C ALA A 489 4.22 5.03 -8.77
N GLY A 490 3.64 4.06 -9.45
CA GLY A 490 2.79 4.25 -10.64
C GLY A 490 1.30 4.47 -10.34
N PHE A 491 0.90 4.59 -9.06
CA PHE A 491 -0.52 4.70 -8.66
C PHE A 491 -0.97 6.12 -8.30
#